data_cc899ba28855edbc8647066f987496a8
#
_entry.id   cc899ba28855edbc8647066f987496a8
#
_cell.length_a   1.000
_cell.length_b   1.000
_cell.length_c   1.000
_cell.angle_alpha   90.00
_cell.angle_beta   90.00
_cell.angle_gamma   90.00
#
_symmetry.space_group_name_H-M   'P 1'
#
loop_
_entity.id
_entity.type
_entity.pdbx_description
1 polymer ?
#
loop_
_entity_poly.entity_id
_entity_poly.type
_entity_poly.pdbx_seq_one_letter_code
_entity_poly.pdbx_strand_id
1 'polypeptide(L)'
;MDDDMVERFLDDGFVRIEGAFPPCVAEDGARLLWKETGYNPDDPGTWEDPVRWVSSMAQGPFAAAANSPALHRAFDLLVGERRWQPRYALGSFPLRFPHPDEPDDAGWHIEGSYLPDGQSLYHSNLSSRGRALLMLFLFSEVTRDDAPTRIRVGSHLDVPPVLEPYGEAGASFLELGPKVAEASAHRPLALATGRPGDVYLCHPFLVHAAQPHHGTRPRLMAQPPLYPAVPHELERVDGRYSAVESAIRRGLAQKA
;
A
#
# COMPACT_ATOMS: atom_id res chain seq x y z
N MET A 1 18.83 -0.69 14.04
CA MET A 1 17.93 -1.43 13.12
C MET A 1 16.51 -0.87 13.14
N ASP A 2 15.91 -0.75 14.33
CA ASP A 2 14.54 -0.20 14.45
C ASP A 2 14.50 1.31 14.17
N ASP A 3 15.48 2.07 14.69
CA ASP A 3 15.61 3.52 14.41
C ASP A 3 15.85 3.79 12.91
N ASP A 4 16.68 3.00 12.24
CA ASP A 4 16.94 3.09 10.79
C ASP A 4 15.68 2.79 9.96
N MET A 5 14.82 1.88 10.41
CA MET A 5 13.52 1.63 9.77
C MET A 5 12.60 2.84 9.89
N VAL A 6 12.51 3.43 11.08
CA VAL A 6 11.67 4.62 11.32
C VAL A 6 12.18 5.81 10.52
N GLU A 7 13.51 6.05 10.51
CA GLU A 7 14.10 7.15 9.73
C GLU A 7 13.82 7.01 8.24
N ARG A 8 14.04 5.81 7.66
CA ARG A 8 13.70 5.55 6.25
C ARG A 8 12.22 5.75 5.97
N PHE A 9 11.34 5.29 6.86
CA PHE A 9 9.91 5.51 6.68
C PHE A 9 9.54 7.00 6.71
N LEU A 10 10.18 7.78 7.58
CA LEU A 10 9.97 9.23 7.68
C LEU A 10 10.50 10.00 6.46
N ASP A 11 11.57 9.52 5.83
CA ASP A 11 12.21 10.18 4.70
C ASP A 11 11.62 9.70 3.36
N ASP A 12 11.50 8.39 3.16
CA ASP A 12 11.08 7.79 1.90
C ASP A 12 9.56 7.57 1.80
N GLY A 13 8.87 7.46 2.96
CA GLY A 13 7.44 7.16 3.04
C GLY A 13 7.11 5.67 2.96
N PHE A 14 8.11 4.80 2.90
CA PHE A 14 7.92 3.36 2.90
C PHE A 14 9.17 2.60 3.39
N VAL A 15 8.94 1.38 3.82
CA VAL A 15 10.02 0.41 4.11
C VAL A 15 9.64 -0.95 3.55
N ARG A 16 10.64 -1.73 3.10
CA ARG A 16 10.47 -3.13 2.73
C ARG A 16 10.95 -4.02 3.86
N ILE A 17 10.09 -4.92 4.30
CA ILE A 17 10.40 -5.99 5.25
C ILE A 17 10.70 -7.24 4.42
N GLU A 18 11.97 -7.56 4.26
CA GLU A 18 12.42 -8.73 3.51
C GLU A 18 12.08 -10.00 4.29
N GLY A 19 11.46 -10.99 3.62
CA GLY A 19 11.06 -12.24 4.25
C GLY A 19 10.10 -12.03 5.43
N ALA A 20 9.19 -11.05 5.33
CA ALA A 20 8.20 -10.75 6.36
C ALA A 20 7.37 -11.96 6.76
N PHE A 21 7.16 -12.88 5.81
CA PHE A 21 6.52 -14.18 6.05
C PHE A 21 7.22 -15.28 5.23
N PRO A 22 7.11 -16.58 5.66
CA PRO A 22 7.85 -17.67 5.04
C PRO A 22 7.49 -17.88 3.55
N PRO A 23 8.46 -18.24 2.69
CA PRO A 23 8.20 -18.53 1.27
C PRO A 23 7.13 -19.62 1.05
N CYS A 24 7.06 -20.65 1.90
CA CYS A 24 6.02 -21.69 1.80
C CYS A 24 4.61 -21.11 1.99
N VAL A 25 4.44 -20.10 2.85
CA VAL A 25 3.16 -19.39 3.00
C VAL A 25 2.84 -18.59 1.74
N ALA A 26 3.85 -17.99 1.09
CA ALA A 26 3.65 -17.31 -0.18
C ALA A 26 3.25 -18.28 -1.30
N GLU A 27 3.88 -19.45 -1.39
CA GLU A 27 3.55 -20.50 -2.35
C GLU A 27 2.13 -21.02 -2.17
N ASP A 28 1.71 -21.27 -0.91
CA ASP A 28 0.35 -21.69 -0.58
C ASP A 28 -0.67 -20.62 -0.97
N GLY A 29 -0.38 -19.35 -0.69
CA GLY A 29 -1.20 -18.23 -1.09
C GLY A 29 -1.29 -18.09 -2.62
N ALA A 30 -0.17 -18.20 -3.33
CA ALA A 30 -0.12 -18.15 -4.78
C ALA A 30 -0.99 -19.25 -5.41
N ARG A 31 -0.95 -20.49 -4.90
CA ARG A 31 -1.82 -21.58 -5.39
C ARG A 31 -3.31 -21.27 -5.23
N LEU A 32 -3.69 -20.64 -4.12
CA LEU A 32 -5.08 -20.22 -3.90
C LEU A 32 -5.47 -19.06 -4.84
N LEU A 33 -4.58 -18.10 -5.09
CA LEU A 33 -4.81 -17.02 -6.04
C LEU A 33 -5.01 -17.55 -7.46
N TRP A 34 -4.15 -18.47 -7.91
CA TRP A 34 -4.32 -19.12 -9.21
C TRP A 34 -5.68 -19.83 -9.34
N LYS A 35 -6.08 -20.57 -8.30
CA LYS A 35 -7.41 -21.21 -8.28
C LYS A 35 -8.55 -20.20 -8.39
N GLU A 36 -8.42 -19.06 -7.72
CA GLU A 36 -9.46 -18.01 -7.72
C GLU A 36 -9.56 -17.27 -9.06
N THR A 37 -8.44 -17.08 -9.77
CA THR A 37 -8.47 -16.48 -11.11
C THR A 37 -9.17 -17.36 -12.14
N GLY A 38 -9.13 -18.68 -11.98
CA GLY A 38 -9.53 -19.65 -12.98
C GLY A 38 -8.54 -19.82 -14.13
N TYR A 39 -7.39 -19.10 -14.10
CA TYR A 39 -6.34 -19.17 -15.11
C TYR A 39 -5.40 -20.35 -14.87
N ASN A 40 -4.83 -20.89 -15.94
CA ASN A 40 -3.79 -21.92 -15.86
C ASN A 40 -2.40 -21.25 -15.71
N PRO A 41 -1.65 -21.53 -14.62
CA PRO A 41 -0.32 -20.94 -14.42
C PRO A 41 0.70 -21.32 -15.51
N ASP A 42 0.50 -22.48 -16.15
CA ASP A 42 1.40 -23.02 -17.17
C ASP A 42 0.98 -22.70 -18.62
N ASP A 43 -0.17 -22.02 -18.79
CA ASP A 43 -0.70 -21.67 -20.10
C ASP A 43 -1.06 -20.17 -20.18
N PRO A 44 -0.14 -19.32 -20.70
CA PRO A 44 -0.41 -17.90 -20.91
C PRO A 44 -1.60 -17.59 -21.80
N GLY A 45 -2.03 -18.52 -22.63
CA GLY A 45 -3.22 -18.35 -23.48
C GLY A 45 -4.54 -18.24 -22.68
N THR A 46 -4.51 -18.57 -21.38
CA THR A 46 -5.66 -18.43 -20.48
C THR A 46 -5.72 -17.09 -19.74
N TRP A 47 -4.69 -16.23 -19.86
CA TRP A 47 -4.59 -14.94 -19.16
C TRP A 47 -5.30 -13.86 -20.00
N GLU A 48 -6.60 -13.72 -19.78
CA GLU A 48 -7.48 -12.91 -20.63
C GLU A 48 -7.39 -11.39 -20.36
N ASP A 49 -6.94 -11.00 -19.15
CA ASP A 49 -6.94 -9.61 -18.70
C ASP A 49 -5.54 -9.15 -18.29
N PRO A 50 -5.15 -7.88 -18.55
CA PRO A 50 -3.91 -7.32 -18.00
C PRO A 50 -3.92 -7.24 -16.47
N VAL A 51 -5.12 -7.11 -15.87
CA VAL A 51 -5.34 -7.06 -14.42
C VAL A 51 -6.54 -7.90 -14.03
N ARG A 52 -6.33 -8.93 -13.23
CA ARG A 52 -7.40 -9.73 -12.64
C ARG A 52 -7.56 -9.36 -11.16
N TRP A 53 -8.69 -8.75 -10.83
CA TRP A 53 -9.00 -8.38 -9.45
C TRP A 53 -9.57 -9.57 -8.69
N VAL A 54 -8.91 -9.93 -7.57
CA VAL A 54 -9.42 -10.92 -6.62
C VAL A 54 -9.77 -10.21 -5.32
N SER A 55 -10.94 -10.55 -4.78
CA SER A 55 -11.47 -9.98 -3.54
C SER A 55 -10.67 -10.41 -2.31
N SER A 56 -11.09 -9.97 -1.14
CA SER A 56 -10.48 -10.34 0.13
C SER A 56 -10.59 -11.85 0.40
N MET A 57 -9.48 -12.45 0.83
CA MET A 57 -9.35 -13.88 1.14
C MET A 57 -8.85 -14.07 2.57
N ALA A 58 -9.54 -14.94 3.33
CA ALA A 58 -9.27 -15.22 4.74
C ALA A 58 -8.66 -16.60 5.00
N GLN A 59 -8.32 -17.36 3.94
CA GLN A 59 -7.70 -18.68 4.08
C GLN A 59 -6.36 -18.60 4.83
N GLY A 60 -5.96 -19.72 5.43
CA GLY A 60 -4.80 -19.83 6.33
C GLY A 60 -3.53 -19.09 5.90
N PRO A 61 -3.05 -19.21 4.63
CA PRO A 61 -1.84 -18.52 4.18
C PRO A 61 -1.95 -17.00 4.27
N PHE A 62 -3.11 -16.43 3.94
CA PHE A 62 -3.31 -14.98 3.97
C PHE A 62 -3.40 -14.43 5.39
N ALA A 63 -4.07 -15.17 6.30
CA ALA A 63 -4.10 -14.82 7.71
C ALA A 63 -2.71 -14.96 8.35
N ALA A 64 -1.95 -16.01 8.00
CA ALA A 64 -0.59 -16.22 8.48
C ALA A 64 0.37 -15.13 8.01
N ALA A 65 0.32 -14.74 6.72
CA ALA A 65 1.11 -13.66 6.17
C ALA A 65 0.81 -12.34 6.87
N ALA A 66 -0.48 -12.00 7.03
CA ALA A 66 -0.92 -10.73 7.63
C ALA A 66 -0.51 -10.58 9.11
N ASN A 67 -0.30 -11.68 9.82
CA ASN A 67 -0.02 -11.68 11.27
C ASN A 67 1.38 -12.19 11.60
N SER A 68 2.35 -12.04 10.71
CA SER A 68 3.73 -12.44 11.03
C SER A 68 4.30 -11.57 12.15
N PRO A 69 5.15 -12.15 13.05
CA PRO A 69 5.78 -11.40 14.14
C PRO A 69 6.64 -10.23 13.65
N ALA A 70 7.25 -10.35 12.46
CA ALA A 70 8.04 -9.28 11.85
C ALA A 70 7.18 -8.06 11.50
N LEU A 71 5.99 -8.30 10.93
CA LEU A 71 5.04 -7.24 10.60
C LEU A 71 4.47 -6.58 11.85
N HIS A 72 4.08 -7.35 12.87
CA HIS A 72 3.53 -6.80 14.11
C HIS A 72 4.53 -5.85 14.78
N ARG A 73 5.82 -6.23 14.87
CA ARG A 73 6.88 -5.32 15.37
C ARG A 73 6.98 -4.04 14.54
N ALA A 74 6.94 -4.16 13.21
CA ALA A 74 7.00 -2.99 12.34
C ALA A 74 5.74 -2.09 12.48
N PHE A 75 4.56 -2.68 12.65
CA PHE A 75 3.34 -1.91 12.91
C PHE A 75 3.43 -1.14 14.23
N ASP A 76 3.94 -1.78 15.29
CA ASP A 76 4.14 -1.11 16.59
C ASP A 76 5.13 0.05 16.48
N LEU A 77 6.21 -0.09 15.70
CA LEU A 77 7.18 0.98 15.48
C LEU A 77 6.60 2.14 14.65
N LEU A 78 5.86 1.84 13.58
CA LEU A 78 5.42 2.85 12.62
C LEU A 78 4.10 3.53 13.02
N VAL A 79 3.17 2.77 13.60
CA VAL A 79 1.82 3.23 13.95
C VAL A 79 1.65 3.43 15.45
N GLY A 80 2.38 2.64 16.25
CA GLY A 80 2.33 2.63 17.70
C GLY A 80 1.61 1.39 18.25
N GLU A 81 2.07 0.92 19.40
CA GLU A 81 1.47 -0.22 20.10
C GLU A 81 -0.03 0.00 20.35
N ARG A 82 -0.84 -1.01 20.06
CA ARG A 82 -2.31 -1.00 20.22
C ARG A 82 -3.04 0.07 19.39
N ARG A 83 -2.38 0.72 18.45
CA ARG A 83 -2.99 1.75 17.60
C ARG A 83 -3.39 1.24 16.22
N TRP A 84 -3.20 -0.05 15.95
CA TRP A 84 -3.59 -0.75 14.73
C TRP A 84 -4.43 -1.99 15.05
N GLN A 85 -5.18 -2.48 14.06
CA GLN A 85 -6.05 -3.66 14.20
C GLN A 85 -5.41 -4.87 13.52
N PRO A 86 -5.37 -6.05 14.18
CA PRO A 86 -4.96 -7.31 13.55
C PRO A 86 -5.84 -7.62 12.33
N ARG A 87 -5.22 -8.19 11.30
CA ARG A 87 -5.92 -8.58 10.08
C ARG A 87 -6.08 -10.10 10.02
N TYR A 88 -7.27 -10.54 9.62
CA TYR A 88 -7.58 -11.97 9.43
C TYR A 88 -7.74 -12.35 7.96
N ALA A 89 -7.68 -11.37 7.06
CA ALA A 89 -7.78 -11.53 5.62
C ALA A 89 -6.84 -10.55 4.91
N LEU A 90 -6.38 -10.91 3.73
CA LEU A 90 -5.73 -10.01 2.78
C LEU A 90 -6.64 -9.76 1.57
N GLY A 91 -6.48 -8.64 0.92
CA GLY A 91 -7.20 -8.16 -0.27
C GLY A 91 -7.23 -6.62 -0.28
N SER A 92 -7.49 -5.96 -1.39
CA SER A 92 -7.69 -6.57 -2.70
C SER A 92 -6.38 -7.11 -3.30
N PHE A 93 -6.51 -7.98 -4.30
CA PHE A 93 -5.38 -8.50 -5.05
C PHE A 93 -5.49 -8.03 -6.50
N PRO A 94 -4.78 -6.97 -6.90
CA PRO A 94 -4.62 -6.58 -8.30
C PRO A 94 -3.55 -7.48 -8.95
N LEU A 95 -3.95 -8.68 -9.38
CA LEU A 95 -3.04 -9.62 -10.05
C LEU A 95 -2.76 -9.12 -11.46
N ARG A 96 -1.48 -9.01 -11.84
CA ARG A 96 -1.09 -8.47 -13.14
C ARG A 96 -0.45 -9.54 -14.00
N PHE A 97 -0.88 -9.57 -15.25
CA PHE A 97 -0.46 -10.55 -16.23
C PHE A 97 0.28 -9.88 -17.39
N PRO A 98 1.25 -10.57 -18.01
CA PRO A 98 1.78 -10.17 -19.30
C PRO A 98 0.63 -10.05 -20.30
N HIS A 99 0.41 -8.85 -20.86
CA HIS A 99 -0.71 -8.59 -21.75
C HIS A 99 -0.34 -7.46 -22.73
N PRO A 100 -0.82 -7.49 -24.01
CA PRO A 100 -0.57 -6.41 -24.96
C PRO A 100 -1.29 -5.11 -24.60
N ASP A 101 -2.45 -5.18 -23.92
CA ASP A 101 -3.21 -4.01 -23.50
C ASP A 101 -2.63 -3.41 -22.22
N GLU A 102 -2.66 -2.08 -22.13
CA GLU A 102 -2.28 -1.36 -20.93
C GLU A 102 -3.37 -1.42 -19.85
N PRO A 103 -2.99 -1.45 -18.56
CA PRO A 103 -3.96 -1.36 -17.49
C PRO A 103 -4.56 0.05 -17.41
N ASP A 104 -5.85 0.15 -17.10
CA ASP A 104 -6.60 1.41 -16.97
C ASP A 104 -6.40 2.11 -15.62
N ASP A 105 -5.66 1.50 -14.69
CA ASP A 105 -5.42 1.98 -13.32
C ASP A 105 -4.00 2.55 -13.09
N ALA A 106 -3.27 2.93 -14.15
CA ALA A 106 -1.87 3.37 -14.09
C ALA A 106 -1.67 4.83 -13.62
N GLY A 107 -2.73 5.53 -13.20
CA GLY A 107 -2.68 6.91 -12.72
C GLY A 107 -1.99 7.05 -11.35
N TRP A 108 -1.27 8.17 -11.14
CA TRP A 108 -0.70 8.52 -9.84
C TRP A 108 -1.79 8.91 -8.84
N HIS A 109 -1.78 8.28 -7.66
CA HIS A 109 -2.80 8.50 -6.64
C HIS A 109 -2.28 8.16 -5.23
N ILE A 110 -3.08 8.51 -4.24
CA ILE A 110 -3.06 7.93 -2.91
C ILE A 110 -4.31 7.07 -2.73
N GLU A 111 -4.23 6.07 -1.88
CA GLU A 111 -5.38 5.22 -1.59
C GLU A 111 -6.48 5.98 -0.83
N GLY A 112 -7.73 5.70 -1.16
CA GLY A 112 -8.86 6.15 -0.35
C GLY A 112 -8.83 5.53 1.05
N SER A 113 -9.15 6.32 2.05
CA SER A 113 -9.04 5.93 3.46
C SER A 113 -10.37 5.46 4.04
N TYR A 114 -11.47 6.12 3.71
CA TYR A 114 -12.80 5.81 4.22
C TYR A 114 -13.87 6.15 3.19
N LEU A 115 -15.04 5.50 3.32
CA LEU A 115 -16.21 5.78 2.50
C LEU A 115 -17.19 6.63 3.33
N PRO A 116 -17.43 7.91 2.99
CA PRO A 116 -18.41 8.73 3.69
C PRO A 116 -19.83 8.21 3.46
N ASP A 117 -20.73 8.43 4.41
CA ASP A 117 -22.13 8.04 4.32
C ASP A 117 -22.78 8.65 3.07
N GLY A 118 -23.48 7.81 2.31
CA GLY A 118 -24.18 8.21 1.09
C GLY A 118 -23.27 8.50 -0.12
N GLN A 119 -21.97 8.29 0.00
CA GLN A 119 -21.02 8.44 -1.11
C GLN A 119 -20.68 7.08 -1.72
N SER A 120 -20.29 7.08 -3.00
CA SER A 120 -19.82 5.91 -3.74
C SER A 120 -18.29 5.87 -3.90
N LEU A 121 -17.60 6.96 -3.58
CA LEU A 121 -16.16 7.09 -3.71
C LEU A 121 -15.49 7.19 -2.34
N TYR A 122 -14.37 6.50 -2.20
CA TYR A 122 -13.52 6.62 -1.02
C TYR A 122 -12.88 8.01 -0.95
N HIS A 123 -12.82 8.57 0.27
CA HIS A 123 -12.20 9.85 0.59
C HIS A 123 -10.92 9.65 1.41
N SER A 124 -10.10 10.69 1.44
CA SER A 124 -8.96 10.81 2.34
C SER A 124 -8.95 12.19 2.98
N ASN A 125 -8.53 12.25 4.24
CA ASN A 125 -8.30 13.47 5.01
C ASN A 125 -7.01 13.34 5.81
N LEU A 126 -6.58 14.39 6.51
CA LEU A 126 -5.32 14.40 7.25
C LEU A 126 -5.24 13.31 8.34
N SER A 127 -6.36 12.96 8.99
CA SER A 127 -6.38 11.93 10.03
C SER A 127 -6.36 10.51 9.48
N SER A 128 -6.49 10.32 8.17
CA SER A 128 -6.49 9.00 7.49
C SER A 128 -7.31 7.95 8.24
N ARG A 129 -8.60 8.27 8.51
CA ARG A 129 -9.48 7.53 9.45
C ARG A 129 -9.56 6.02 9.25
N GLY A 130 -9.42 5.53 8.03
CA GLY A 130 -9.57 4.12 7.69
C GLY A 130 -8.26 3.43 7.29
N ARG A 131 -7.12 4.12 7.33
CA ARG A 131 -5.86 3.57 6.84
C ARG A 131 -4.68 4.08 7.66
N ALA A 132 -4.07 3.20 8.46
CA ALA A 132 -2.82 3.49 9.16
C ALA A 132 -1.62 3.32 8.22
N LEU A 133 -1.63 2.26 7.40
CA LEU A 133 -0.62 2.00 6.36
C LEU A 133 -1.30 1.46 5.10
N LEU A 134 -0.68 1.67 3.95
CA LEU A 134 -0.85 0.84 2.77
C LEU A 134 0.20 -0.27 2.81
N MET A 135 -0.19 -1.51 2.52
CA MET A 135 0.72 -2.65 2.53
C MET A 135 0.73 -3.33 1.17
N LEU A 136 1.92 -3.75 0.70
CA LEU A 136 2.05 -4.54 -0.54
C LEU A 136 2.70 -5.87 -0.18
N PHE A 137 1.93 -6.97 -0.24
CA PHE A 137 2.38 -8.33 0.08
C PHE A 137 2.73 -9.06 -1.21
N LEU A 138 3.96 -9.50 -1.37
CA LEU A 138 4.42 -10.19 -2.57
C LEU A 138 4.25 -11.71 -2.41
N PHE A 139 3.40 -12.32 -3.25
CA PHE A 139 3.19 -13.76 -3.33
C PHE A 139 3.91 -14.39 -4.52
N SER A 140 4.46 -13.59 -5.43
CA SER A 140 5.37 -14.01 -6.50
C SER A 140 6.64 -13.16 -6.46
N GLU A 141 7.68 -13.59 -7.18
CA GLU A 141 8.80 -12.71 -7.47
C GLU A 141 8.31 -11.54 -8.34
N VAL A 142 8.78 -10.34 -8.03
CA VAL A 142 8.46 -9.12 -8.78
C VAL A 142 9.75 -8.44 -9.17
N THR A 143 10.11 -8.51 -10.44
CA THR A 143 11.24 -7.79 -11.02
C THR A 143 10.78 -6.43 -11.56
N ARG A 144 11.71 -5.66 -12.13
CA ARG A 144 11.36 -4.38 -12.74
C ARG A 144 10.39 -4.46 -13.92
N ASP A 145 10.32 -5.63 -14.57
CA ASP A 145 9.52 -5.86 -15.76
C ASP A 145 8.16 -6.49 -15.45
N ASP A 146 7.97 -7.02 -14.22
CA ASP A 146 6.75 -7.70 -13.77
C ASP A 146 5.70 -6.73 -13.19
N ALA A 147 5.54 -5.56 -13.78
CA ALA A 147 4.61 -4.50 -13.37
C ALA A 147 4.69 -4.13 -11.86
N PRO A 148 5.89 -3.90 -11.28
CA PRO A 148 6.00 -3.47 -9.89
C PRO A 148 5.26 -2.16 -9.68
N THR A 149 4.69 -1.95 -8.48
CA THR A 149 4.11 -0.66 -8.12
C THR A 149 5.19 0.41 -8.18
N ARG A 150 4.93 1.49 -8.93
CA ARG A 150 5.79 2.68 -8.97
C ARG A 150 5.51 3.52 -7.74
N ILE A 151 6.56 4.00 -7.09
CA ILE A 151 6.48 4.81 -5.88
C ILE A 151 7.23 6.11 -6.12
N ARG A 152 6.65 7.23 -5.75
CA ARG A 152 7.34 8.51 -5.64
C ARG A 152 7.92 8.63 -4.24
N VAL A 153 9.24 8.48 -4.13
CA VAL A 153 9.96 8.45 -2.85
C VAL A 153 9.80 9.79 -2.13
N GLY A 154 9.35 9.76 -0.87
CA GLY A 154 9.16 10.97 -0.05
C GLY A 154 7.88 11.76 -0.37
N SER A 155 7.05 11.31 -1.32
CA SER A 155 5.82 12.04 -1.73
C SER A 155 4.76 12.17 -0.63
N HIS A 156 4.81 11.32 0.38
CA HIS A 156 3.92 11.39 1.53
C HIS A 156 4.06 12.71 2.32
N LEU A 157 5.16 13.44 2.13
CA LEU A 157 5.38 14.77 2.71
C LEU A 157 4.73 15.89 1.89
N ASP A 158 4.45 15.66 0.61
CA ASP A 158 3.83 16.65 -0.28
C ASP A 158 2.29 16.61 -0.20
N VAL A 159 1.72 15.52 0.29
CA VAL A 159 0.28 15.30 0.33
C VAL A 159 -0.45 16.03 1.47
N PRO A 160 0.08 16.14 2.70
CA PRO A 160 -0.61 16.84 3.78
C PRO A 160 -1.04 18.27 3.44
N PRO A 161 -0.22 19.12 2.79
CA PRO A 161 -0.66 20.45 2.34
C PRO A 161 -1.79 20.42 1.30
N VAL A 162 -1.89 19.35 0.50
CA VAL A 162 -2.99 19.15 -0.47
C VAL A 162 -4.29 18.78 0.24
N LEU A 163 -4.21 17.97 1.31
CA LEU A 163 -5.37 17.51 2.07
C LEU A 163 -5.90 18.57 3.06
N GLU A 164 -5.05 19.40 3.61
CA GLU A 164 -5.39 20.36 4.66
C GLU A 164 -6.62 21.23 4.35
N PRO A 165 -6.80 21.80 3.13
CA PRO A 165 -7.97 22.63 2.81
C PRO A 165 -9.31 21.91 2.85
N TYR A 166 -9.32 20.58 2.80
CA TYR A 166 -10.53 19.75 2.82
C TYR A 166 -11.03 19.41 4.21
N GLY A 167 -10.25 19.71 5.26
CA GLY A 167 -10.63 19.49 6.66
C GLY A 167 -11.01 18.02 6.95
N GLU A 168 -11.94 17.84 7.88
CA GLU A 168 -12.41 16.52 8.31
C GLU A 168 -13.19 15.73 7.23
N ALA A 169 -13.88 16.45 6.33
CA ALA A 169 -14.65 15.82 5.26
C ALA A 169 -13.75 15.16 4.21
N GLY A 170 -12.50 15.63 4.08
CA GLY A 170 -11.57 15.15 3.06
C GLY A 170 -12.07 15.35 1.65
N ALA A 171 -11.43 14.70 0.69
CA ALA A 171 -11.84 14.68 -0.70
C ALA A 171 -11.74 13.28 -1.29
N SER A 172 -12.45 13.03 -2.40
CA SER A 172 -12.43 11.76 -3.09
C SER A 172 -11.07 11.49 -3.72
N PHE A 173 -10.72 10.21 -3.87
CA PHE A 173 -9.46 9.83 -4.51
C PHE A 173 -9.37 10.30 -5.97
N LEU A 174 -10.50 10.43 -6.66
CA LEU A 174 -10.54 10.97 -8.04
C LEU A 174 -10.20 12.47 -8.08
N GLU A 175 -10.68 13.23 -7.11
CA GLU A 175 -10.36 14.66 -7.00
C GLU A 175 -8.91 14.88 -6.55
N LEU A 176 -8.42 14.04 -5.65
CA LEU A 176 -7.07 14.15 -5.11
C LEU A 176 -5.99 13.69 -6.10
N GLY A 177 -6.28 12.68 -6.93
CA GLY A 177 -5.31 12.07 -7.84
C GLY A 177 -4.49 13.08 -8.65
N PRO A 178 -5.09 13.96 -9.46
CA PRO A 178 -4.36 14.96 -10.22
C PRO A 178 -3.53 15.91 -9.34
N LYS A 179 -4.05 16.32 -8.18
CA LYS A 179 -3.39 17.28 -7.27
C LYS A 179 -2.16 16.67 -6.59
N VAL A 180 -2.28 15.43 -6.10
CA VAL A 180 -1.12 14.74 -5.49
C VAL A 180 -0.09 14.33 -6.54
N ALA A 181 -0.54 14.03 -7.77
CA ALA A 181 0.34 13.77 -8.90
C ALA A 181 1.18 15.00 -9.26
N GLU A 182 0.59 16.19 -9.29
CA GLU A 182 1.27 17.45 -9.54
C GLU A 182 2.23 17.79 -8.39
N ALA A 183 1.73 17.80 -7.15
CA ALA A 183 2.51 18.15 -5.96
C ALA A 183 3.79 17.32 -5.80
N SER A 184 3.73 16.04 -6.16
CA SER A 184 4.85 15.10 -6.00
C SER A 184 5.63 14.79 -7.28
N ALA A 185 5.40 15.55 -8.37
CA ALA A 185 6.02 15.28 -9.68
C ALA A 185 7.55 15.33 -9.67
N HIS A 186 8.13 16.11 -8.77
CA HIS A 186 9.57 16.29 -8.60
C HIS A 186 10.28 15.13 -7.86
N ARG A 187 9.52 14.23 -7.24
CA ARG A 187 10.06 13.14 -6.42
C ARG A 187 10.72 12.05 -7.27
N PRO A 188 11.84 11.48 -6.82
CA PRO A 188 12.45 10.34 -7.49
C PRO A 188 11.56 9.10 -7.45
N LEU A 189 11.77 8.19 -8.41
CA LEU A 189 10.97 6.98 -8.54
C LEU A 189 11.69 5.77 -7.94
N ALA A 190 10.93 4.95 -7.22
CA ALA A 190 11.30 3.60 -6.84
C ALA A 190 10.27 2.59 -7.38
N LEU A 191 10.68 1.33 -7.47
CA LEU A 191 9.83 0.22 -7.89
C LEU A 191 9.70 -0.77 -6.74
N ALA A 192 8.48 -1.18 -6.42
CA ALA A 192 8.21 -2.17 -5.38
C ALA A 192 8.53 -3.59 -5.89
N THR A 193 9.82 -3.88 -6.05
CA THR A 193 10.35 -5.18 -6.46
C THR A 193 10.70 -6.04 -5.24
N GLY A 194 10.76 -7.36 -5.39
CA GLY A 194 11.14 -8.24 -4.30
C GLY A 194 10.84 -9.71 -4.57
N ARG A 195 10.94 -10.51 -3.51
CA ARG A 195 10.73 -11.96 -3.52
C ARG A 195 9.41 -12.32 -2.85
N PRO A 196 8.88 -13.53 -3.09
CA PRO A 196 7.75 -14.03 -2.32
C PRO A 196 8.05 -13.99 -0.81
N GLY A 197 7.14 -13.41 -0.04
CA GLY A 197 7.33 -13.20 1.40
C GLY A 197 7.76 -11.79 1.80
N ASP A 198 8.18 -10.95 0.86
CA ASP A 198 8.47 -9.54 1.12
C ASP A 198 7.18 -8.72 1.26
N VAL A 199 7.22 -7.71 2.15
CA VAL A 199 6.11 -6.77 2.34
C VAL A 199 6.63 -5.34 2.35
N TYR A 200 5.99 -4.48 1.57
CA TYR A 200 6.17 -3.03 1.68
C TYR A 200 5.16 -2.46 2.66
N LEU A 201 5.64 -1.68 3.62
CA LEU A 201 4.83 -0.89 4.53
C LEU A 201 4.95 0.56 4.11
N CYS A 202 3.87 1.11 3.58
CA CYS A 202 3.83 2.43 2.98
C CYS A 202 2.99 3.38 3.83
N HIS A 203 3.43 4.64 3.94
CA HIS A 203 2.64 5.71 4.54
C HIS A 203 1.30 5.85 3.79
N PRO A 204 0.16 6.11 4.47
CA PRO A 204 -1.15 6.20 3.81
C PRO A 204 -1.23 7.28 2.71
N PHE A 205 -0.33 8.26 2.75
CA PHE A 205 -0.25 9.35 1.77
C PHE A 205 0.87 9.17 0.74
N LEU A 206 1.50 7.98 0.67
CA LEU A 206 2.52 7.71 -0.34
C LEU A 206 1.90 7.69 -1.74
N VAL A 207 2.35 8.58 -2.62
CA VAL A 207 1.87 8.63 -4.01
C VAL A 207 2.50 7.50 -4.80
N HIS A 208 1.65 6.68 -5.40
CA HIS A 208 2.06 5.50 -6.14
C HIS A 208 1.19 5.29 -7.38
N ALA A 209 1.61 4.41 -8.24
CA ALA A 209 0.87 4.08 -9.46
C ALA A 209 1.19 2.67 -9.93
N ALA A 210 0.23 2.06 -10.61
CA ALA A 210 0.45 0.88 -11.40
C ALA A 210 1.22 1.18 -12.69
N GLN A 211 1.64 0.15 -13.41
CA GLN A 211 2.28 0.27 -14.73
C GLN A 211 2.00 -0.98 -15.56
N PRO A 212 2.21 -0.92 -16.90
CA PRO A 212 2.13 -2.06 -17.78
C PRO A 212 3.09 -3.18 -17.38
N HIS A 213 2.73 -4.41 -17.73
CA HIS A 213 3.54 -5.60 -17.50
C HIS A 213 4.40 -5.89 -18.75
N HIS A 214 5.72 -5.85 -18.59
CA HIS A 214 6.69 -6.09 -19.68
C HIS A 214 7.44 -7.41 -19.51
N GLY A 215 7.23 -8.11 -18.40
CA GLY A 215 7.84 -9.42 -18.11
C GLY A 215 7.04 -10.57 -18.70
N THR A 216 7.38 -11.77 -18.26
CA THR A 216 6.75 -13.02 -18.71
C THR A 216 6.04 -13.78 -17.59
N ARG A 217 6.17 -13.33 -16.33
CA ARG A 217 5.63 -14.00 -15.15
C ARG A 217 4.60 -13.12 -14.46
N PRO A 218 3.40 -13.63 -14.15
CA PRO A 218 2.38 -12.85 -13.47
C PRO A 218 2.82 -12.36 -12.10
N ARG A 219 2.43 -11.12 -11.77
CA ARG A 219 2.62 -10.54 -10.45
C ARG A 219 1.43 -10.87 -9.55
N LEU A 220 1.67 -11.67 -8.52
CA LEU A 220 0.69 -12.00 -7.50
C LEU A 220 0.98 -11.16 -6.25
N MET A 221 0.14 -10.17 -5.98
CA MET A 221 0.33 -9.21 -4.87
C MET A 221 -1.00 -8.86 -4.22
N ALA A 222 -1.01 -8.77 -2.88
CA ALA A 222 -2.11 -8.17 -2.14
C ALA A 222 -1.81 -6.71 -1.78
N GLN A 223 -2.85 -5.88 -1.74
CA GLN A 223 -2.75 -4.44 -1.48
C GLN A 223 -3.74 -3.98 -0.38
N PRO A 224 -3.71 -4.60 0.83
CA PRO A 224 -4.63 -4.25 1.89
C PRO A 224 -4.23 -2.98 2.64
N PRO A 225 -5.20 -2.27 3.28
CA PRO A 225 -4.89 -1.32 4.34
C PRO A 225 -4.48 -2.05 5.62
N LEU A 226 -3.61 -1.45 6.44
CA LEU A 226 -3.63 -1.67 7.88
C LEU A 226 -4.66 -0.70 8.48
N TYR A 227 -5.64 -1.23 9.20
CA TYR A 227 -6.66 -0.37 9.83
C TYR A 227 -6.14 0.24 11.13
N PRO A 228 -6.33 1.54 11.37
CA PRO A 228 -6.06 2.14 12.66
C PRO A 228 -7.08 1.64 13.70
N ALA A 229 -6.63 1.40 14.93
CA ALA A 229 -7.51 1.15 16.07
C ALA A 229 -8.08 2.45 16.65
N VAL A 230 -7.34 3.53 16.50
CA VAL A 230 -7.70 4.90 16.86
C VAL A 230 -7.27 5.84 15.73
N PRO A 231 -7.98 6.95 15.48
CA PRO A 231 -7.58 7.95 14.50
C PRO A 231 -6.15 8.48 14.75
N HIS A 232 -5.47 8.90 13.69
CA HIS A 232 -4.20 9.63 13.84
C HIS A 232 -4.46 11.00 14.48
N GLU A 233 -3.64 11.35 15.47
CA GLU A 233 -3.72 12.60 16.21
C GLU A 233 -2.53 13.48 15.86
N LEU A 234 -2.79 14.64 15.27
CA LEU A 234 -1.75 15.57 14.83
C LEU A 234 -1.42 16.65 15.89
N GLU A 235 -2.28 16.79 16.91
CA GLU A 235 -2.08 17.69 18.04
C GLU A 235 -2.22 16.92 19.35
N ARG A 236 -1.09 16.47 19.88
CA ARG A 236 -1.03 15.70 21.12
C ARG A 236 -0.39 16.51 22.24
N VAL A 237 -1.05 16.53 23.39
CA VAL A 237 -0.55 17.22 24.59
C VAL A 237 0.75 16.60 25.11
N ASP A 238 0.92 15.28 24.95
CA ASP A 238 2.12 14.55 25.37
C ASP A 238 3.30 14.64 24.39
N GLY A 239 3.06 15.22 23.19
CA GLY A 239 4.08 15.37 22.15
C GLY A 239 4.57 14.04 21.55
N ARG A 240 3.95 12.90 21.89
CA ARG A 240 4.36 11.56 21.46
C ARG A 240 3.62 11.15 20.20
N TYR A 241 4.26 11.34 19.06
CA TYR A 241 3.69 11.00 17.74
C TYR A 241 4.26 9.70 17.22
N SER A 242 3.42 8.89 16.57
CA SER A 242 3.87 7.76 15.76
C SER A 242 4.69 8.24 14.55
N ALA A 243 5.39 7.33 13.87
CA ALA A 243 6.11 7.67 12.64
C ALA A 243 5.15 8.22 11.57
N VAL A 244 3.95 7.62 11.42
CA VAL A 244 2.92 8.11 10.50
C VAL A 244 2.49 9.55 10.85
N GLU A 245 2.15 9.82 12.10
CA GLU A 245 1.74 11.16 12.57
C GLU A 245 2.87 12.19 12.43
N SER A 246 4.10 11.80 12.74
CA SER A 246 5.29 12.64 12.61
C SER A 246 5.54 13.04 11.15
N ALA A 247 5.36 12.12 10.20
CA ALA A 247 5.49 12.40 8.78
C ALA A 247 4.40 13.37 8.29
N ILE A 248 3.15 13.21 8.70
CA ILE A 248 2.06 14.14 8.36
C ILE A 248 2.39 15.55 8.86
N ARG A 249 2.81 15.67 10.12
CA ARG A 249 3.21 16.95 10.73
C ARG A 249 4.39 17.59 10.02
N ARG A 250 5.40 16.78 9.64
CA ARG A 250 6.57 17.24 8.86
C ARG A 250 6.14 17.79 7.50
N GLY A 251 5.21 17.12 6.80
CA GLY A 251 4.65 17.59 5.53
C GLY A 251 3.92 18.91 5.66
N LEU A 252 3.11 19.10 6.72
CA LEU A 252 2.43 20.38 6.98
C LEU A 252 3.40 21.53 7.28
N ALA A 253 4.50 21.24 8.00
CA ALA A 253 5.51 22.26 8.34
C ALA A 253 6.35 22.73 7.13
N GLN A 254 6.44 21.94 6.04
CA GLN A 254 7.19 22.33 4.83
C GLN A 254 6.47 23.40 4.00
N LYS A 255 5.19 23.69 4.28
CA LYS A 255 4.40 24.73 3.62
C LYS A 255 4.71 26.15 4.11
N ALA A 256 5.37 26.28 5.27
CA ALA A 256 5.75 27.55 5.88
C ALA A 256 7.11 28.03 5.36
#